data_0e22348e7781b500c61d946835b1d20c
#
_entry.id   0e22348e7781b500c61d946835b1d20c
#
_cell.length_a   1.000
_cell.length_b   1.000
_cell.length_c   1.000
_cell.angle_alpha   90.00
_cell.angle_beta   90.00
_cell.angle_gamma   90.00
#
_symmetry.space_group_name_H-M   'P 1'
#
loop_
_entity.id
_entity.type
_entity.pdbx_description
1 polymer ?
#
loop_
_entity_poly.entity_id
_entity_poly.type
_entity_poly.pdbx_seq_one_letter_code
_entity_poly.pdbx_strand_id
1 'polypeptide(L)'
;NLHKFDQKEKGSSPRSWGKVNTALKYEVSPAELQTLIMSCVGDGVGADFLAYRKLQEKAPTIDQIINDPSTTDIPDESDVKYALCAGLSAALSTKNINPIKEYLDRLPEKEMVAFVLKDALTRDPALKQTKAVREWALNGGVQLFK
;
A
#
# COMPACT_ATOMS: atom_id res chain seq x y z
N ASN A 1 -10.16 9.46 -32.43
CA ASN A 1 -10.04 9.54 -30.95
C ASN A 1 -9.64 8.22 -30.30
N LEU A 2 -10.08 7.07 -30.81
CA LEU A 2 -9.64 5.74 -30.36
C LEU A 2 -8.15 5.51 -30.58
N HIS A 3 -7.57 6.09 -31.65
CA HIS A 3 -6.16 5.96 -31.99
C HIS A 3 -5.24 6.71 -31.00
N LYS A 4 -5.71 7.82 -30.43
CA LYS A 4 -4.96 8.59 -29.43
C LYS A 4 -5.01 7.94 -28.03
N PHE A 5 -6.12 7.26 -27.73
CA PHE A 5 -6.29 6.51 -26.50
C PHE A 5 -5.35 5.29 -26.49
N ASP A 6 -5.32 4.59 -27.60
CA ASP A 6 -4.51 3.38 -27.81
C ASP A 6 -2.99 3.64 -27.72
N GLN A 7 -2.55 4.81 -28.16
CA GLN A 7 -1.13 5.19 -28.07
C GLN A 7 -0.68 5.62 -26.67
N LYS A 8 -1.58 6.19 -25.86
CA LYS A 8 -1.26 6.67 -24.51
C LYS A 8 -1.28 5.55 -23.46
N GLU A 9 -2.03 4.49 -23.71
CA GLU A 9 -2.21 3.37 -22.78
C GLU A 9 -1.56 2.06 -23.24
N LYS A 10 -0.81 2.12 -24.34
CA LYS A 10 -0.19 0.94 -24.97
C LYS A 10 0.71 0.11 -24.05
N GLY A 11 1.02 0.60 -22.86
CA GLY A 11 1.82 -0.09 -21.89
C GLY A 11 1.08 -0.52 -20.62
N SER A 12 -0.10 0.03 -20.33
CA SER A 12 -0.76 -0.14 -19.02
C SER A 12 -1.96 -1.08 -19.06
N SER A 13 -1.75 -2.32 -19.50
CA SER A 13 -2.75 -3.37 -19.47
C SER A 13 -2.44 -4.41 -18.39
N PRO A 14 -3.41 -5.25 -17.97
CA PRO A 14 -3.14 -6.37 -17.05
C PRO A 14 -2.01 -7.29 -17.56
N ARG A 15 -1.94 -7.50 -18.88
CA ARG A 15 -0.85 -8.27 -19.49
C ARG A 15 0.51 -7.60 -19.33
N SER A 16 0.56 -6.28 -19.49
CA SER A 16 1.80 -5.49 -19.30
C SER A 16 2.28 -5.56 -17.86
N TRP A 17 1.38 -5.44 -16.89
CA TRP A 17 1.69 -5.60 -15.47
C TRP A 17 2.10 -7.02 -15.10
N GLY A 18 1.57 -8.05 -15.79
CA GLY A 18 2.05 -9.41 -15.68
C GLY A 18 3.52 -9.55 -16.08
N LYS A 19 3.95 -8.86 -17.14
CA LYS A 19 5.36 -8.80 -17.55
C LYS A 19 6.24 -8.07 -16.52
N VAL A 20 5.77 -6.97 -15.95
CA VAL A 20 6.46 -6.27 -14.84
C VAL A 20 6.64 -7.20 -13.65
N ASN A 21 5.59 -7.90 -13.24
CA ASN A 21 5.65 -8.85 -12.14
C ASN A 21 6.66 -9.97 -12.39
N THR A 22 6.75 -10.45 -13.62
CA THR A 22 7.76 -11.43 -14.02
C THR A 22 9.17 -10.82 -13.96
N ALA A 23 9.37 -9.60 -14.49
CA ALA A 23 10.66 -8.91 -14.48
C ALA A 23 11.19 -8.66 -13.06
N LEU A 24 10.30 -8.37 -12.08
CA LEU A 24 10.66 -8.15 -10.69
C LEU A 24 11.25 -9.38 -9.99
N LYS A 25 11.07 -10.57 -10.56
CA LYS A 25 11.62 -11.84 -10.03
C LYS A 25 13.07 -12.10 -10.45
N TYR A 26 13.57 -11.37 -11.43
CA TYR A 26 14.94 -11.51 -11.90
C TYR A 26 15.89 -10.57 -11.16
N GLU A 27 17.09 -11.05 -10.87
CA GLU A 27 18.18 -10.21 -10.35
C GLU A 27 18.78 -9.41 -11.53
N VAL A 28 18.30 -8.17 -11.69
CA VAL A 28 18.80 -7.23 -12.69
C VAL A 28 19.24 -5.95 -12.00
N SER A 29 20.12 -5.18 -12.64
CA SER A 29 20.51 -3.87 -12.10
C SER A 29 19.31 -2.92 -12.02
N PRO A 30 19.34 -1.91 -11.12
CA PRO A 30 18.26 -0.92 -11.02
C PRO A 30 17.97 -0.22 -12.36
N ALA A 31 18.99 0.07 -13.16
CA ALA A 31 18.84 0.70 -14.48
C ALA A 31 18.13 -0.23 -15.47
N GLU A 32 18.49 -1.51 -15.50
CA GLU A 32 17.85 -2.52 -16.34
C GLU A 32 16.40 -2.75 -15.94
N LEU A 33 16.14 -2.80 -14.63
CA LEU A 33 14.78 -2.94 -14.09
C LEU A 33 13.91 -1.75 -14.50
N GLN A 34 14.43 -0.53 -14.39
CA GLN A 34 13.75 0.69 -14.83
C GLN A 34 13.38 0.62 -16.30
N THR A 35 14.33 0.25 -17.15
CA THR A 35 14.12 0.11 -18.61
C THR A 35 13.06 -0.93 -18.91
N LEU A 36 13.10 -2.09 -18.26
CA LEU A 36 12.11 -3.15 -18.44
C LEU A 36 10.70 -2.71 -18.03
N ILE A 37 10.56 -2.07 -16.89
CA ILE A 37 9.27 -1.58 -16.40
C ILE A 37 8.71 -0.52 -17.34
N MET A 38 9.50 0.47 -17.72
CA MET A 38 9.08 1.53 -18.64
C MET A 38 8.69 1.00 -20.02
N SER A 39 9.40 -0.01 -20.51
CA SER A 39 9.05 -0.65 -21.80
C SER A 39 7.75 -1.46 -21.73
N CYS A 40 7.40 -1.99 -20.55
CA CYS A 40 6.18 -2.77 -20.36
C CYS A 40 4.92 -1.92 -20.16
N VAL A 41 5.00 -0.82 -19.40
CA VAL A 41 3.83 -0.02 -18.96
C VAL A 41 3.87 1.44 -19.39
N GLY A 42 4.91 1.86 -20.10
CA GLY A 42 5.11 3.25 -20.54
C GLY A 42 5.93 4.08 -19.54
N ASP A 43 6.51 5.17 -20.02
CA ASP A 43 7.46 5.97 -19.24
C ASP A 43 6.84 6.66 -18.04
N GLY A 44 5.66 7.28 -18.19
CA GLY A 44 4.98 7.97 -17.10
C GLY A 44 4.53 7.03 -15.99
N VAL A 45 3.78 6.01 -16.35
CA VAL A 45 3.27 5.00 -15.40
C VAL A 45 4.41 4.21 -14.76
N GLY A 46 5.44 3.88 -15.54
CA GLY A 46 6.63 3.20 -15.04
C GLY A 46 7.41 4.04 -14.04
N ALA A 47 7.57 5.35 -14.29
CA ALA A 47 8.23 6.27 -13.37
C ALA A 47 7.46 6.41 -12.04
N ASP A 48 6.15 6.55 -12.10
CA ASP A 48 5.29 6.61 -10.90
C ASP A 48 5.38 5.33 -10.06
N PHE A 49 5.35 4.19 -10.72
CA PHE A 49 5.49 2.88 -10.06
C PHE A 49 6.85 2.74 -9.36
N LEU A 50 7.94 3.13 -10.02
CA LEU A 50 9.28 3.08 -9.45
C LEU A 50 9.45 4.05 -8.27
N ALA A 51 8.88 5.25 -8.37
CA ALA A 51 8.87 6.21 -7.28
C ALA A 51 8.13 5.65 -6.06
N TYR A 52 6.97 5.05 -6.25
CA TYR A 52 6.21 4.39 -5.19
C TYR A 52 6.99 3.24 -4.54
N ARG A 53 7.65 2.41 -5.32
CA ARG A 53 8.52 1.34 -4.78
C ARG A 53 9.63 1.87 -3.89
N LYS A 54 10.30 2.96 -4.31
CA LYS A 54 11.35 3.59 -3.50
C LYS A 54 10.82 4.09 -2.16
N LEU A 55 9.60 4.62 -2.12
CA LEU A 55 8.96 5.01 -0.86
C LEU A 55 8.68 3.80 0.03
N GLN A 56 8.21 2.71 -0.55
CA GLN A 56 7.99 1.46 0.20
C GLN A 56 9.28 0.86 0.76
N GLU A 57 10.40 0.97 0.03
CA GLU A 57 11.71 0.49 0.50
C GLU A 57 12.22 1.26 1.73
N LYS A 58 11.82 2.52 1.89
CA LYS A 58 12.14 3.33 3.07
C LYS A 58 11.25 3.02 4.28
N ALA A 59 10.13 2.40 4.08
CA ALA A 59 9.20 2.03 5.13
C ALA A 59 9.56 0.66 5.73
N PRO A 60 9.18 0.40 7.00
CA PRO A 60 9.27 -0.95 7.53
C PRO A 60 8.37 -1.91 6.75
N THR A 61 8.76 -3.17 6.69
CA THR A 61 7.95 -4.21 6.03
C THR A 61 6.72 -4.55 6.86
N ILE A 62 5.70 -5.07 6.21
CA ILE A 62 4.48 -5.53 6.89
C ILE A 62 4.83 -6.63 7.92
N ASP A 63 5.73 -7.53 7.58
CA ASP A 63 6.18 -8.60 8.49
C ASP A 63 6.89 -8.05 9.73
N GLN A 64 7.72 -7.02 9.59
CA GLN A 64 8.33 -6.33 10.73
C GLN A 64 7.27 -5.74 11.67
N ILE A 65 6.25 -5.11 11.13
CA ILE A 65 5.14 -4.54 11.89
C ILE A 65 4.33 -5.62 12.61
N ILE A 66 4.04 -6.72 11.93
CA ILE A 66 3.30 -7.85 12.52
C ILE A 66 4.09 -8.51 13.65
N ASN A 67 5.39 -8.66 13.49
CA ASN A 67 6.24 -9.31 14.48
C ASN A 67 6.54 -8.42 15.69
N ASP A 68 6.66 -7.12 15.48
CA ASP A 68 6.98 -6.17 16.55
C ASP A 68 6.31 -4.80 16.33
N PRO A 69 5.00 -4.72 16.53
CA PRO A 69 4.24 -3.49 16.27
C PRO A 69 4.56 -2.37 17.25
N SER A 70 5.04 -2.69 18.44
CA SER A 70 5.32 -1.71 19.49
C SER A 70 6.63 -0.96 19.30
N THR A 71 7.64 -1.59 18.70
CA THR A 71 8.99 -1.03 18.53
C THR A 71 9.37 -0.71 17.10
N THR A 72 8.65 -1.25 16.10
CA THR A 72 8.91 -0.94 14.69
C THR A 72 8.79 0.56 14.43
N ASP A 73 9.78 1.13 13.77
CA ASP A 73 9.86 2.57 13.51
C ASP A 73 8.69 3.09 12.69
N ILE A 74 8.26 4.30 13.01
CA ILE A 74 7.27 5.05 12.22
C ILE A 74 8.05 6.04 11.35
N PRO A 75 7.90 5.99 10.02
CA PRO A 75 8.55 6.96 9.14
C PRO A 75 8.14 8.40 9.43
N ASP A 76 9.07 9.34 9.33
CA ASP A 76 8.78 10.77 9.51
C ASP A 76 8.23 11.41 8.23
N GLU A 77 8.70 10.97 7.07
CA GLU A 77 8.28 11.49 5.77
C GLU A 77 6.82 11.14 5.48
N SER A 78 6.00 12.14 5.16
CA SER A 78 4.57 11.95 4.87
C SER A 78 4.32 10.99 3.70
N ASP A 79 5.11 11.11 2.64
CA ASP A 79 4.99 10.25 1.45
C ASP A 79 5.25 8.79 1.79
N VAL A 80 6.25 8.52 2.63
CA VAL A 80 6.58 7.17 3.10
C VAL A 80 5.46 6.62 3.98
N LYS A 81 4.90 7.45 4.87
CA LYS A 81 3.74 7.06 5.69
C LYS A 81 2.53 6.69 4.83
N TYR A 82 2.21 7.51 3.81
CA TYR A 82 1.10 7.20 2.90
C TYR A 82 1.31 5.89 2.14
N ALA A 83 2.52 5.66 1.62
CA ALA A 83 2.86 4.41 0.96
C ALA A 83 2.75 3.20 1.91
N LEU A 84 3.21 3.37 3.14
CA LEU A 84 3.08 2.35 4.18
C LEU A 84 1.62 2.08 4.53
N CYS A 85 0.82 3.11 4.72
CA CYS A 85 -0.60 2.97 5.02
C CYS A 85 -1.37 2.26 3.89
N ALA A 86 -1.03 2.56 2.63
CA ALA A 86 -1.60 1.85 1.49
C ALA A 86 -1.24 0.36 1.52
N GLY A 87 0.00 0.02 1.84
CA GLY A 87 0.45 -1.37 2.02
C GLY A 87 -0.24 -2.07 3.18
N LEU A 88 -0.37 -1.41 4.33
CA LEU A 88 -1.08 -1.93 5.50
C LEU A 88 -2.55 -2.17 5.21
N SER A 89 -3.20 -1.24 4.52
CA SER A 89 -4.58 -1.38 4.09
C SER A 89 -4.78 -2.62 3.21
N ALA A 90 -3.88 -2.83 2.24
CA ALA A 90 -3.90 -3.99 1.36
C ALA A 90 -3.66 -5.32 2.09
N ALA A 91 -2.82 -5.32 3.13
CA ALA A 91 -2.44 -6.52 3.89
C ALA A 91 -3.40 -6.84 5.05
N LEU A 92 -4.21 -5.88 5.48
CA LEU A 92 -5.07 -6.02 6.66
C LEU A 92 -6.10 -7.14 6.48
N SER A 93 -6.09 -8.07 7.42
CA SER A 93 -7.01 -9.22 7.45
C SER A 93 -7.41 -9.54 8.89
N THR A 94 -8.36 -10.44 9.06
CA THR A 94 -8.76 -10.92 10.40
C THR A 94 -7.63 -11.60 11.17
N LYS A 95 -6.60 -12.08 10.46
CA LYS A 95 -5.45 -12.78 11.06
C LYS A 95 -4.39 -11.83 11.62
N ASN A 96 -4.23 -10.66 11.03
CA ASN A 96 -3.15 -9.72 11.37
C ASN A 96 -3.64 -8.37 11.91
N ILE A 97 -4.93 -8.22 12.12
CA ILE A 97 -5.54 -6.94 12.53
C ILE A 97 -5.01 -6.44 13.87
N ASN A 98 -4.75 -7.33 14.83
CA ASN A 98 -4.29 -6.91 16.16
C ASN A 98 -2.92 -6.22 16.15
N PRO A 99 -1.86 -6.81 15.58
CA PRO A 99 -0.57 -6.13 15.50
C PRO A 99 -0.61 -4.89 14.60
N ILE A 100 -1.35 -4.91 13.49
CA ILE A 100 -1.49 -3.74 12.64
C ILE A 100 -2.22 -2.62 13.38
N LYS A 101 -3.28 -2.93 14.14
CA LYS A 101 -3.96 -1.96 15.00
C LYS A 101 -3.01 -1.32 16.01
N GLU A 102 -2.21 -2.12 16.70
CA GLU A 102 -1.25 -1.63 17.68
C GLU A 102 -0.24 -0.65 17.04
N TYR A 103 0.26 -0.96 15.87
CA TYR A 103 1.13 -0.07 15.12
C TYR A 103 0.42 1.22 14.67
N LEU A 104 -0.78 1.12 14.13
CA LEU A 104 -1.58 2.26 13.67
C LEU A 104 -1.99 3.19 14.81
N ASP A 105 -2.25 2.65 16.01
CA ASP A 105 -2.60 3.46 17.18
C ASP A 105 -1.45 4.38 17.62
N ARG A 106 -0.20 4.06 17.26
CA ARG A 106 0.98 4.90 17.50
C ARG A 106 1.11 6.05 16.53
N LEU A 107 0.43 6.02 15.38
CA LEU A 107 0.48 7.10 14.38
C LEU A 107 -0.21 8.37 14.91
N PRO A 108 0.45 9.53 14.83
CA PRO A 108 -0.17 10.79 15.23
C PRO A 108 -1.27 11.25 14.26
N GLU A 109 -1.14 10.90 12.99
CA GLU A 109 -2.08 11.29 11.93
C GLU A 109 -3.29 10.36 11.90
N LYS A 110 -4.34 10.70 12.64
CA LYS A 110 -5.55 9.87 12.75
C LYS A 110 -6.32 9.76 11.44
N GLU A 111 -6.17 10.72 10.52
CA GLU A 111 -6.76 10.64 9.18
C GLU A 111 -6.18 9.49 8.36
N MET A 112 -4.90 9.20 8.51
CA MET A 112 -4.26 8.04 7.86
C MET A 112 -4.80 6.72 8.39
N VAL A 113 -5.01 6.62 9.70
CA VAL A 113 -5.63 5.45 10.33
C VAL A 113 -7.05 5.24 9.80
N ALA A 114 -7.84 6.33 9.71
CA ALA A 114 -9.17 6.29 9.14
C ALA A 114 -9.18 5.82 7.69
N PHE A 115 -8.22 6.29 6.88
CA PHE A 115 -8.06 5.85 5.50
C PHE A 115 -7.80 4.34 5.40
N VAL A 116 -6.85 3.82 6.19
CA VAL A 116 -6.52 2.38 6.21
C VAL A 116 -7.76 1.56 6.56
N LEU A 117 -8.49 1.96 7.59
CA LEU A 117 -9.67 1.24 8.04
C LEU A 117 -10.80 1.27 7.01
N LYS A 118 -11.12 2.44 6.46
CA LYS A 118 -12.17 2.58 5.45
C LYS A 118 -11.89 1.72 4.23
N ASP A 119 -10.67 1.77 3.72
CA ASP A 119 -10.27 1.00 2.54
C ASP A 119 -10.29 -0.50 2.82
N ALA A 120 -9.74 -0.94 3.95
CA ALA A 120 -9.74 -2.34 4.36
C ALA A 120 -11.17 -2.89 4.57
N LEU A 121 -12.04 -2.12 5.23
CA LEU A 121 -13.44 -2.51 5.46
C LEU A 121 -14.27 -2.57 4.18
N THR A 122 -13.92 -1.76 3.18
CA THR A 122 -14.56 -1.79 1.87
C THR A 122 -14.20 -3.08 1.12
N ARG A 123 -12.93 -3.51 1.22
CA ARG A 123 -12.47 -4.76 0.60
C ARG A 123 -12.91 -6.02 1.34
N ASP A 124 -12.90 -5.98 2.66
CA ASP A 124 -13.27 -7.12 3.50
C ASP A 124 -14.23 -6.69 4.63
N PRO A 125 -15.55 -6.71 4.36
CA PRO A 125 -16.56 -6.37 5.37
C PRO A 125 -16.54 -7.26 6.62
N ALA A 126 -15.97 -8.45 6.56
CA ALA A 126 -15.84 -9.35 7.71
C ALA A 126 -14.99 -8.74 8.83
N LEU A 127 -14.09 -7.80 8.50
CA LEU A 127 -13.29 -7.06 9.49
C LEU A 127 -14.15 -6.31 10.52
N LYS A 128 -15.37 -5.88 10.16
CA LYS A 128 -16.30 -5.20 11.07
C LYS A 128 -16.68 -6.06 12.29
N GLN A 129 -16.58 -7.36 12.16
CA GLN A 129 -16.92 -8.30 13.25
C GLN A 129 -15.77 -8.47 14.25
N THR A 130 -14.58 -7.99 13.94
CA THR A 130 -13.41 -8.13 14.80
C THR A 130 -13.51 -7.20 16.02
N LYS A 131 -12.97 -7.67 17.15
CA LYS A 131 -12.86 -6.88 18.38
C LYS A 131 -12.08 -5.57 18.14
N ALA A 132 -10.99 -5.65 17.37
CA ALA A 132 -10.14 -4.51 17.08
C ALA A 132 -10.90 -3.37 16.40
N VAL A 133 -11.72 -3.65 15.39
CA VAL A 133 -12.54 -2.63 14.72
C VAL A 133 -13.60 -2.05 15.66
N ARG A 134 -14.22 -2.88 16.49
CA ARG A 134 -15.19 -2.40 17.50
C ARG A 134 -14.52 -1.46 18.51
N GLU A 135 -13.33 -1.78 18.97
CA GLU A 135 -12.56 -0.92 19.88
C GLU A 135 -12.22 0.42 19.24
N TRP A 136 -11.79 0.42 17.99
CA TRP A 136 -11.56 1.66 17.24
C TRP A 136 -12.83 2.51 17.13
N ALA A 137 -13.97 1.90 16.87
CA ALA A 137 -15.25 2.59 16.78
C ALA A 137 -15.67 3.24 18.11
N LEU A 138 -15.41 2.57 19.23
CA LEU A 138 -15.75 3.06 20.57
C LEU A 138 -14.82 4.17 21.06
N ASN A 139 -13.52 4.08 20.75
CA ASN A 139 -12.49 4.99 21.28
C ASN A 139 -12.33 6.30 20.50
N GLY A 140 -13.33 6.76 19.80
CA GLY A 140 -13.32 8.02 19.04
C GLY A 140 -13.57 7.83 17.55
N GLY A 141 -13.86 6.62 17.16
CA GLY A 141 -13.98 6.23 15.78
C GLY A 141 -15.33 6.47 15.13
N VAL A 142 -16.35 7.00 15.83
CA VAL A 142 -17.63 7.30 15.19
C VAL A 142 -17.48 8.34 14.07
N GLN A 143 -16.54 9.26 14.23
CA GLN A 143 -16.19 10.21 13.17
C GLN A 143 -15.36 9.56 12.05
N LEU A 144 -14.63 8.48 12.34
CA LEU A 144 -13.81 7.75 11.37
C LEU A 144 -14.65 6.95 10.36
N PHE A 145 -15.89 6.60 10.71
CA PHE A 145 -16.78 5.77 9.89
C PHE A 145 -17.93 6.55 9.23
N LYS A 146 -17.96 7.84 9.46
CA LYS A 146 -18.86 8.75 8.73
C LYS A 146 -18.18 9.26 7.47
#